data_9f8728a3785ebe7e833a007a31bb2387
#
_entry.id   9f8728a3785ebe7e833a007a31bb2387
#
_cell.length_a   1.000
_cell.length_b   1.000
_cell.length_c   1.000
_cell.angle_alpha   90.00
_cell.angle_beta   90.00
_cell.angle_gamma   90.00
#
_symmetry.space_group_name_H-M   'P 1'
#
loop_
_entity.id
_entity.type
_entity.pdbx_description
1 polymer ?
#
loop_
_entity_poly.entity_id
_entity_poly.type
_entity_poly.pdbx_seq_one_letter_code
_entity_poly.pdbx_strand_id
1 'polypeptide(L)'
;VSVALVWFRRDLRLQDNPALQAALDAGHDVVPVYIHAPHEEGEWAPGAASDAWRHRSLAALDADLRTRGSSLVLRSGDSLPALQLLIAQTGAEAVYWNRKYEPATQPRDATIKRMLREQGIDAQSCNGSLLFEPWDIATQQGQPYKVFTPYWRNVLSHWRLPALQAAPEALAPHAADSLALDDLQLAPTLDWDTGFWEHWQPGEAGALEALSVFEDGALRGYREQRDLPDRVGTSRLSPHLHFGEIAPWRIAHALEGLRSAGTDADIDGYLRQLGWRDFAYHLLHHFPKTPTGNLNPRFDRFPWATPSDAQLHDWQRGNTGVPIVDAGLRELWHTGYMHNRVRMIVASYLCKHLRAHWLHGARWFWDTLVDADLANNTMGWQWVAGTGADAAPYFRVFNPVTQAEKFDPQARYISRWVPELAALPVKARFAPWQHPLLLAAHAPGYPPTPLVDLAAGRDAALAAYRQSGAG
;
A
#
# COMPACT_ATOMS: atom_id res chain seq x y z
N VAL A 1 19.77 -28.96 19.98
CA VAL A 1 19.65 -27.76 19.16
C VAL A 1 18.71 -26.83 19.89
N SER A 2 19.04 -25.54 20.01
CA SER A 2 18.15 -24.54 20.62
C SER A 2 17.03 -24.17 19.67
N VAL A 3 15.90 -23.74 20.21
CA VAL A 3 14.71 -23.37 19.43
C VAL A 3 14.54 -21.86 19.40
N ALA A 4 14.15 -21.31 18.24
CA ALA A 4 13.76 -19.92 18.10
C ALA A 4 12.37 -19.78 17.47
N LEU A 5 11.60 -18.82 17.96
CA LEU A 5 10.39 -18.38 17.27
C LEU A 5 10.78 -17.37 16.19
N VAL A 6 10.28 -17.52 14.99
CA VAL A 6 10.32 -16.48 13.93
C VAL A 6 8.91 -15.95 13.76
N TRP A 7 8.71 -14.72 14.22
CA TRP A 7 7.40 -14.06 14.24
C TRP A 7 7.16 -13.29 12.95
N PHE A 8 6.45 -13.93 12.02
CA PHE A 8 6.01 -13.34 10.76
C PHE A 8 4.88 -12.33 10.97
N ARG A 9 4.90 -11.23 10.24
CA ARG A 9 3.85 -10.19 10.29
C ARG A 9 3.50 -9.67 8.90
N ARG A 10 4.30 -8.75 8.33
CA ARG A 10 4.23 -8.26 6.94
C ARG A 10 5.54 -8.57 6.20
N ASP A 11 5.96 -9.80 6.31
CA ASP A 11 7.16 -10.38 5.74
C ASP A 11 6.88 -11.85 5.34
N LEU A 12 5.73 -12.06 4.67
CA LEU A 12 5.15 -13.38 4.40
C LEU A 12 5.87 -14.07 3.24
N ARG A 13 7.17 -14.31 3.42
CA ARG A 13 8.08 -14.96 2.49
C ARG A 13 9.18 -15.71 3.20
N LEU A 14 9.82 -16.65 2.48
CA LEU A 14 10.97 -17.39 2.98
C LEU A 14 12.29 -16.91 2.36
N GLN A 15 12.29 -16.43 1.11
CA GLN A 15 13.46 -15.82 0.49
C GLN A 15 13.70 -14.41 1.05
N ASP A 16 14.97 -14.02 1.18
CA ASP A 16 15.33 -12.66 1.63
C ASP A 16 14.62 -12.23 2.92
N ASN A 17 14.41 -13.17 3.83
CA ASN A 17 13.80 -12.90 5.13
C ASN A 17 14.90 -12.80 6.21
N PRO A 18 15.32 -11.57 6.59
CA PRO A 18 16.46 -11.40 7.49
C PRO A 18 16.23 -11.97 8.89
N ALA A 19 15.00 -11.97 9.40
CA ALA A 19 14.69 -12.54 10.71
C ALA A 19 14.80 -14.07 10.69
N LEU A 20 14.27 -14.71 9.64
CA LEU A 20 14.41 -16.15 9.45
C LEU A 20 15.87 -16.55 9.28
N GLN A 21 16.61 -15.83 8.43
CA GLN A 21 18.02 -16.11 8.19
C GLN A 21 18.86 -15.95 9.46
N ALA A 22 18.62 -14.87 10.24
CA ALA A 22 19.35 -14.64 11.49
C ALA A 22 19.14 -15.79 12.52
N ALA A 23 17.92 -16.32 12.60
CA ALA A 23 17.63 -17.48 13.47
C ALA A 23 18.36 -18.74 13.00
N LEU A 24 18.38 -18.99 11.69
CA LEU A 24 19.08 -20.14 11.10
C LEU A 24 20.61 -20.02 11.25
N ASP A 25 21.17 -18.85 10.99
CA ASP A 25 22.61 -18.58 11.13
C ASP A 25 23.09 -18.70 12.57
N ALA A 26 22.22 -18.45 13.55
CA ALA A 26 22.47 -18.67 14.95
C ALA A 26 22.38 -20.17 15.36
N GLY A 27 21.98 -21.06 14.44
CA GLY A 27 21.92 -22.51 14.65
C GLY A 27 20.65 -22.95 15.38
N HIS A 28 19.58 -22.19 15.33
CA HIS A 28 18.31 -22.57 15.95
C HIS A 28 17.44 -23.44 15.04
N ASP A 29 16.73 -24.38 15.64
CA ASP A 29 15.51 -24.94 15.04
C ASP A 29 14.41 -23.88 15.08
N VAL A 30 13.79 -23.60 13.94
CA VAL A 30 12.85 -22.48 13.80
C VAL A 30 11.41 -22.96 13.93
N VAL A 31 10.64 -22.29 14.77
CA VAL A 31 9.18 -22.37 14.82
C VAL A 31 8.59 -21.12 14.17
N PRO A 32 8.02 -21.21 12.95
CA PRO A 32 7.37 -20.09 12.28
C PRO A 32 6.05 -19.74 12.96
N VAL A 33 5.85 -18.46 13.28
CA VAL A 33 4.68 -18.00 14.06
C VAL A 33 4.03 -16.81 13.39
N TYR A 34 2.69 -16.79 13.33
CA TYR A 34 1.88 -15.61 13.02
C TYR A 34 0.87 -15.39 14.14
N ILE A 35 0.75 -14.16 14.63
CA ILE A 35 -0.19 -13.77 15.67
C ILE A 35 -1.15 -12.74 15.12
N HIS A 36 -2.44 -13.07 15.08
CA HIS A 36 -3.50 -12.14 14.66
C HIS A 36 -3.92 -11.26 15.85
N ALA A 37 -3.47 -10.01 15.83
CA ALA A 37 -3.70 -9.03 16.89
C ALA A 37 -4.10 -7.66 16.31
N PRO A 38 -5.21 -7.55 15.56
CA PRO A 38 -5.58 -6.31 14.85
C PRO A 38 -5.81 -5.12 15.80
N HIS A 39 -6.30 -5.37 17.03
CA HIS A 39 -6.51 -4.34 18.04
C HIS A 39 -5.22 -3.63 18.50
N GLU A 40 -4.06 -4.28 18.36
CA GLU A 40 -2.76 -3.66 18.66
C GLU A 40 -2.31 -2.64 17.61
N GLU A 41 -3.00 -2.56 16.48
CA GLU A 41 -2.73 -1.59 15.42
C GLU A 41 -3.56 -0.29 15.57
N GLY A 42 -4.38 -0.21 16.63
CA GLY A 42 -5.17 0.97 16.98
C GLY A 42 -6.24 1.29 15.93
N GLU A 43 -6.45 2.57 15.66
CA GLU A 43 -7.47 3.03 14.70
C GLU A 43 -7.16 2.68 13.23
N TRP A 44 -5.96 2.20 12.95
CA TRP A 44 -5.54 1.71 11.64
C TRP A 44 -5.37 0.18 11.64
N ALA A 45 -6.22 -0.52 12.38
CA ALA A 45 -6.36 -1.96 12.22
C ALA A 45 -6.64 -2.29 10.74
N PRO A 46 -6.14 -3.42 10.23
CA PRO A 46 -6.31 -3.79 8.83
C PRO A 46 -7.77 -3.77 8.37
N GLY A 47 -7.99 -3.29 7.15
CA GLY A 47 -9.30 -3.27 6.52
C GLY A 47 -9.67 -4.59 5.85
N ALA A 48 -10.90 -4.69 5.35
CA ALA A 48 -11.46 -5.91 4.81
C ALA A 48 -10.66 -6.47 3.61
N ALA A 49 -10.22 -5.62 2.68
CA ALA A 49 -9.42 -6.06 1.54
C ALA A 49 -8.04 -6.61 1.96
N SER A 50 -7.42 -5.99 2.98
CA SER A 50 -6.17 -6.47 3.55
C SER A 50 -6.33 -7.83 4.24
N ASP A 51 -7.42 -8.07 4.94
CA ASP A 51 -7.70 -9.34 5.60
C ASP A 51 -7.97 -10.45 4.59
N ALA A 52 -8.73 -10.17 3.52
CA ALA A 52 -8.96 -11.11 2.43
C ALA A 52 -7.64 -11.53 1.75
N TRP A 53 -6.74 -10.58 1.49
CA TRP A 53 -5.40 -10.89 0.96
C TRP A 53 -4.56 -11.70 1.95
N ARG A 54 -4.53 -11.28 3.22
CA ARG A 54 -3.76 -11.93 4.28
C ARG A 54 -4.16 -13.38 4.46
N HIS A 55 -5.45 -13.71 4.42
CA HIS A 55 -5.93 -15.09 4.47
C HIS A 55 -5.21 -15.97 3.45
N ARG A 56 -5.18 -15.54 2.18
CA ARG A 56 -4.53 -16.28 1.09
C ARG A 56 -3.01 -16.30 1.19
N SER A 57 -2.43 -15.19 1.62
CA SER A 57 -0.98 -15.07 1.81
C SER A 57 -0.46 -15.99 2.92
N LEU A 58 -1.19 -16.08 4.05
CA LEU A 58 -0.86 -17.02 5.14
C LEU A 58 -1.02 -18.48 4.71
N ALA A 59 -2.06 -18.79 3.93
CA ALA A 59 -2.22 -20.13 3.36
C ALA A 59 -1.06 -20.51 2.45
N ALA A 60 -0.60 -19.59 1.60
CA ALA A 60 0.55 -19.79 0.72
C ALA A 60 1.84 -20.00 1.52
N LEU A 61 2.08 -19.18 2.55
CA LEU A 61 3.25 -19.31 3.40
C LEU A 61 3.25 -20.65 4.14
N ASP A 62 2.12 -21.10 4.70
CA ASP A 62 2.03 -22.41 5.38
C ASP A 62 2.27 -23.57 4.40
N ALA A 63 1.74 -23.48 3.17
CA ALA A 63 2.02 -24.46 2.13
C ALA A 63 3.52 -24.55 1.80
N ASP A 64 4.19 -23.41 1.66
CA ASP A 64 5.64 -23.35 1.40
C ASP A 64 6.46 -23.92 2.57
N LEU A 65 6.07 -23.65 3.82
CA LEU A 65 6.70 -24.21 5.01
C LEU A 65 6.53 -25.73 5.08
N ARG A 66 5.35 -26.24 4.73
CA ARG A 66 5.07 -27.69 4.71
C ARG A 66 5.92 -28.44 3.70
N THR A 67 6.20 -27.85 2.54
CA THR A 67 7.11 -28.47 1.55
C THR A 67 8.54 -28.61 2.09
N ARG A 68 8.89 -27.87 3.14
CA ARG A 68 10.21 -27.85 3.79
C ARG A 68 10.26 -28.59 5.13
N GLY A 69 9.18 -29.28 5.49
CA GLY A 69 9.11 -30.11 6.70
C GLY A 69 8.63 -29.40 7.96
N SER A 70 8.21 -28.12 7.87
CA SER A 70 7.68 -27.34 8.99
C SER A 70 6.22 -26.92 8.74
N SER A 71 5.66 -26.06 9.58
CA SER A 71 4.34 -25.48 9.40
C SER A 71 4.23 -24.13 10.11
N LEU A 72 3.25 -23.32 9.73
CA LEU A 72 3.00 -22.04 10.36
C LEU A 72 2.12 -22.20 11.60
N VAL A 73 2.61 -21.73 12.74
CA VAL A 73 1.84 -21.70 14.00
C VAL A 73 1.00 -20.42 14.03
N LEU A 74 -0.32 -20.57 14.10
CA LEU A 74 -1.26 -19.45 14.15
C LEU A 74 -1.74 -19.24 15.59
N ARG A 75 -1.79 -17.98 16.00
CA ARG A 75 -2.34 -17.51 17.28
C ARG A 75 -3.22 -16.28 17.04
N SER A 76 -4.09 -15.98 18.00
CA SER A 76 -4.92 -14.78 18.04
C SER A 76 -4.89 -14.18 19.44
N GLY A 77 -5.06 -12.87 19.53
CA GLY A 77 -5.01 -12.11 20.78
C GLY A 77 -3.71 -11.33 20.95
N ASP A 78 -3.41 -10.90 22.18
CA ASP A 78 -2.25 -10.07 22.49
C ASP A 78 -0.92 -10.75 22.14
N SER A 79 -0.07 -10.03 21.43
CA SER A 79 1.19 -10.59 20.89
C SER A 79 2.15 -11.06 21.98
N LEU A 80 2.34 -10.30 23.06
CA LEU A 80 3.29 -10.68 24.12
C LEU A 80 2.86 -11.95 24.87
N PRO A 81 1.62 -12.07 25.38
CA PRO A 81 1.16 -13.33 26.00
C PRO A 81 1.21 -14.52 25.05
N ALA A 82 0.89 -14.33 23.77
CA ALA A 82 0.95 -15.39 22.77
C ALA A 82 2.39 -15.87 22.56
N LEU A 83 3.37 -14.95 22.46
CA LEU A 83 4.79 -15.30 22.37
C LEU A 83 5.28 -16.02 23.61
N GLN A 84 4.93 -15.53 24.82
CA GLN A 84 5.31 -16.16 26.09
C GLN A 84 4.77 -17.59 26.23
N LEU A 85 3.49 -17.80 25.81
CA LEU A 85 2.89 -19.13 25.80
C LEU A 85 3.66 -20.07 24.83
N LEU A 86 3.99 -19.60 23.62
CA LEU A 86 4.74 -20.39 22.66
C LEU A 86 6.17 -20.69 23.14
N ILE A 87 6.84 -19.73 23.78
CA ILE A 87 8.15 -19.94 24.39
C ILE A 87 8.07 -21.07 25.44
N ALA A 88 7.06 -21.04 26.30
CA ALA A 88 6.85 -22.09 27.30
C ALA A 88 6.54 -23.46 26.70
N GLN A 89 5.77 -23.51 25.59
CA GLN A 89 5.43 -24.76 24.90
C GLN A 89 6.59 -25.37 24.12
N THR A 90 7.43 -24.53 23.50
CA THR A 90 8.49 -24.98 22.59
C THR A 90 9.87 -25.02 23.22
N GLY A 91 10.04 -24.41 24.40
CA GLY A 91 11.35 -24.21 25.00
C GLY A 91 12.21 -23.21 24.21
N ALA A 92 11.61 -22.30 23.43
CA ALA A 92 12.37 -21.36 22.65
C ALA A 92 13.23 -20.43 23.51
N GLU A 93 14.48 -20.24 23.11
CA GLU A 93 15.45 -19.37 23.77
C GLU A 93 15.60 -18.02 23.10
N ALA A 94 15.04 -17.89 21.86
CA ALA A 94 15.11 -16.68 21.07
C ALA A 94 13.82 -16.40 20.30
N VAL A 95 13.59 -15.10 19.99
CA VAL A 95 12.49 -14.64 19.13
C VAL A 95 13.04 -13.64 18.12
N TYR A 96 12.82 -13.90 16.85
CA TYR A 96 13.25 -13.07 15.74
C TYR A 96 12.04 -12.52 14.98
N TRP A 97 12.10 -11.26 14.55
CA TRP A 97 11.08 -10.68 13.67
C TRP A 97 11.63 -9.57 12.77
N ASN A 98 10.92 -9.26 11.70
CA ASN A 98 11.20 -8.10 10.87
C ASN A 98 10.37 -6.90 11.34
N ARG A 99 10.97 -5.71 11.39
CA ARG A 99 10.37 -4.49 11.96
C ARG A 99 9.12 -4.06 11.20
N LYS A 100 8.16 -3.53 11.96
CA LYS A 100 7.05 -2.70 11.51
C LYS A 100 7.33 -1.26 11.95
N TYR A 101 6.85 -0.29 11.17
CA TYR A 101 7.21 1.11 11.35
C TYR A 101 6.02 2.01 11.68
N GLU A 102 4.83 1.45 11.83
CA GLU A 102 3.63 2.18 12.17
C GLU A 102 3.68 2.72 13.61
N PRO A 103 3.07 3.89 13.86
CA PRO A 103 3.10 4.54 15.18
C PRO A 103 2.55 3.69 16.33
N ALA A 104 1.58 2.82 16.06
CA ALA A 104 1.02 1.92 17.08
C ALA A 104 1.95 0.72 17.36
N THR A 105 2.61 0.18 16.32
CA THR A 105 3.37 -1.07 16.45
C THR A 105 4.81 -0.88 16.90
N GLN A 106 5.45 0.25 16.61
CA GLN A 106 6.82 0.51 17.05
C GLN A 106 6.98 0.48 18.58
N PRO A 107 6.20 1.23 19.38
CA PRO A 107 6.33 1.18 20.85
C PRO A 107 5.90 -0.17 21.43
N ARG A 108 4.93 -0.85 20.83
CA ARG A 108 4.54 -2.22 21.20
C ARG A 108 5.72 -3.17 21.02
N ASP A 109 6.35 -3.19 19.85
CA ASP A 109 7.48 -4.07 19.54
C ASP A 109 8.69 -3.78 20.44
N ALA A 110 8.95 -2.52 20.75
CA ALA A 110 10.00 -2.13 21.69
C ALA A 110 9.72 -2.65 23.11
N THR A 111 8.46 -2.60 23.56
CA THR A 111 8.03 -3.16 24.85
C THR A 111 8.17 -4.67 24.88
N ILE A 112 7.71 -5.37 23.85
CA ILE A 112 7.84 -6.82 23.72
C ILE A 112 9.32 -7.21 23.78
N LYS A 113 10.18 -6.55 23.02
CA LYS A 113 11.62 -6.81 22.98
C LYS A 113 12.28 -6.68 24.35
N ARG A 114 11.95 -5.61 25.06
CA ARG A 114 12.47 -5.37 26.40
C ARG A 114 12.01 -6.46 27.38
N MET A 115 10.70 -6.77 27.40
CA MET A 115 10.13 -7.73 28.34
C MET A 115 10.65 -9.16 28.10
N LEU A 116 10.82 -9.58 26.85
CA LEU A 116 11.41 -10.89 26.52
C LEU A 116 12.85 -10.96 26.99
N ARG A 117 13.65 -9.91 26.76
CA ARG A 117 15.05 -9.85 27.22
C ARG A 117 15.18 -9.87 28.75
N GLU A 118 14.28 -9.21 29.47
CA GLU A 118 14.20 -9.26 30.95
C GLU A 118 13.91 -10.69 31.46
N GLN A 119 13.28 -11.52 30.63
CA GLN A 119 13.00 -12.93 30.89
C GLN A 119 14.15 -13.87 30.43
N GLY A 120 15.24 -13.34 29.93
CA GLY A 120 16.38 -14.12 29.44
C GLY A 120 16.23 -14.64 28.02
N ILE A 121 15.23 -14.22 27.27
CA ILE A 121 15.00 -14.61 25.88
C ILE A 121 15.77 -13.65 24.95
N ASP A 122 16.53 -14.20 24.00
CA ASP A 122 17.19 -13.38 22.97
C ASP A 122 16.15 -12.86 21.97
N ALA A 123 15.80 -11.58 22.06
CA ALA A 123 14.83 -10.95 21.20
C ALA A 123 15.53 -10.02 20.20
N GLN A 124 15.41 -10.32 18.91
CA GLN A 124 16.07 -9.59 17.82
C GLN A 124 15.09 -9.12 16.76
N SER A 125 15.36 -7.96 16.16
CA SER A 125 14.58 -7.43 15.05
C SER A 125 15.45 -6.98 13.90
N CYS A 126 15.01 -7.25 12.66
CA CYS A 126 15.73 -6.97 11.44
C CYS A 126 14.94 -6.01 10.54
N ASN A 127 15.60 -5.40 9.55
CA ASN A 127 14.92 -4.73 8.46
C ASN A 127 14.53 -5.77 7.39
N GLY A 128 13.25 -6.04 7.28
CA GLY A 128 12.73 -6.98 6.28
C GLY A 128 11.93 -6.32 5.16
N SER A 129 11.78 -4.98 5.14
CA SER A 129 10.81 -4.33 4.25
C SER A 129 11.25 -3.04 3.58
N LEU A 130 12.36 -2.42 3.99
CA LEU A 130 12.83 -1.15 3.44
C LEU A 130 14.23 -1.29 2.84
N LEU A 131 14.52 -0.49 1.81
CA LEU A 131 15.89 -0.38 1.27
C LEU A 131 16.81 0.28 2.28
N PHE A 132 16.31 1.30 2.99
CA PHE A 132 17.02 2.02 4.04
C PHE A 132 16.12 2.22 5.26
N GLU A 133 16.68 2.09 6.44
CA GLU A 133 15.96 2.42 7.67
C GLU A 133 15.59 3.91 7.70
N PRO A 134 14.43 4.29 8.26
CA PRO A 134 13.99 5.68 8.28
C PRO A 134 14.97 6.64 8.99
N TRP A 135 15.76 6.14 9.93
CA TRP A 135 16.74 6.92 10.71
C TRP A 135 18.14 6.96 10.08
N ASP A 136 18.42 6.13 9.07
CA ASP A 136 19.75 6.09 8.42
C ASP A 136 19.94 7.23 7.41
N ILE A 137 18.84 7.80 6.93
CA ILE A 137 18.84 8.87 5.91
C ILE A 137 18.41 10.18 6.57
N ALA A 138 19.35 11.10 6.73
CA ALA A 138 19.12 12.41 7.33
C ALA A 138 19.88 13.52 6.57
N THR A 139 19.47 14.77 6.80
CA THR A 139 20.21 15.92 6.29
C THR A 139 21.59 16.03 6.99
N GLN A 140 22.48 16.87 6.48
CA GLN A 140 23.79 17.12 7.11
C GLN A 140 23.68 17.60 8.58
N GLN A 141 22.53 18.21 8.95
CA GLN A 141 22.24 18.64 10.32
C GLN A 141 21.50 17.57 11.14
N GLY A 142 21.39 16.34 10.64
CA GLY A 142 20.69 15.24 11.32
C GLY A 142 19.16 15.39 11.35
N GLN A 143 18.59 16.27 10.51
CA GLN A 143 17.13 16.47 10.45
C GLN A 143 16.48 15.56 9.41
N PRO A 144 15.21 15.19 9.60
CA PRO A 144 14.48 14.42 8.59
C PRO A 144 14.21 15.26 7.33
N TYR A 145 14.21 14.57 6.19
CA TYR A 145 13.78 15.17 4.92
C TYR A 145 12.26 15.33 4.87
N LYS A 146 11.80 16.45 4.28
CA LYS A 146 10.39 16.72 3.95
C LYS A 146 10.17 16.88 2.44
N VAL A 147 11.22 16.77 1.64
CA VAL A 147 11.20 16.86 0.18
C VAL A 147 11.91 15.66 -0.41
N PHE A 148 11.27 15.02 -1.39
CA PHE A 148 11.74 13.75 -1.94
C PHE A 148 13.07 13.86 -2.70
N THR A 149 13.25 14.87 -3.55
CA THR A 149 14.44 14.95 -4.41
C THR A 149 15.77 14.98 -3.63
N PRO A 150 15.95 15.80 -2.58
CA PRO A 150 17.17 15.72 -1.77
C PRO A 150 17.27 14.42 -0.97
N TYR A 151 16.16 13.86 -0.47
CA TYR A 151 16.13 12.55 0.16
C TYR A 151 16.66 11.46 -0.79
N TRP A 152 16.11 11.38 -1.99
CA TRP A 152 16.51 10.38 -2.99
C TRP A 152 17.96 10.50 -3.42
N ARG A 153 18.46 11.73 -3.56
CA ARG A 153 19.87 11.98 -3.84
C ARG A 153 20.77 11.44 -2.73
N ASN A 154 20.38 11.61 -1.48
CA ASN A 154 21.10 11.06 -0.34
C ASN A 154 21.05 9.52 -0.35
N VAL A 155 19.89 8.92 -0.55
CA VAL A 155 19.75 7.47 -0.71
C VAL A 155 20.69 6.92 -1.79
N LEU A 156 20.72 7.55 -2.98
CA LEU A 156 21.60 7.12 -4.07
C LEU A 156 23.09 7.23 -3.72
N SER A 157 23.49 8.20 -2.90
CA SER A 157 24.89 8.33 -2.45
C SER A 157 25.31 7.22 -1.48
N HIS A 158 24.34 6.54 -0.85
CA HIS A 158 24.55 5.41 0.06
C HIS A 158 24.07 4.09 -0.56
N TRP A 159 23.78 4.06 -1.87
CA TRP A 159 23.14 2.92 -2.53
C TRP A 159 23.94 1.64 -2.33
N ARG A 160 23.38 0.76 -1.51
CA ARG A 160 23.93 -0.55 -1.22
C ARG A 160 22.79 -1.50 -0.93
N LEU A 161 22.65 -2.50 -1.77
CA LEU A 161 21.62 -3.52 -1.60
C LEU A 161 22.13 -4.68 -0.72
N PRO A 162 21.30 -5.21 0.18
CA PRO A 162 21.58 -6.46 0.85
C PRO A 162 21.82 -7.59 -0.16
N ALA A 163 22.65 -8.57 0.19
CA ALA A 163 22.81 -9.78 -0.61
C ALA A 163 21.50 -10.57 -0.66
N LEU A 164 21.22 -11.18 -1.81
CA LEU A 164 20.07 -12.07 -1.93
C LEU A 164 20.29 -13.36 -1.13
N GLN A 165 19.23 -13.80 -0.45
CA GLN A 165 19.22 -14.99 0.36
C GLN A 165 18.19 -15.98 -0.18
N ALA A 166 18.59 -17.22 -0.40
CA ALA A 166 17.67 -18.29 -0.79
C ALA A 166 16.76 -18.67 0.38
N ALA A 167 15.57 -19.18 0.05
CA ALA A 167 14.76 -19.86 1.06
C ALA A 167 15.50 -21.10 1.60
N PRO A 168 15.33 -21.46 2.89
CA PRO A 168 15.91 -22.69 3.42
C PRO A 168 15.37 -23.91 2.67
N GLU A 169 16.22 -24.88 2.37
CA GLU A 169 15.80 -26.11 1.70
C GLU A 169 14.93 -26.98 2.59
N ALA A 170 15.23 -27.02 3.89
CA ALA A 170 14.49 -27.75 4.91
C ALA A 170 14.46 -26.97 6.22
N LEU A 171 13.40 -27.18 6.99
CA LEU A 171 13.23 -26.66 8.34
C LEU A 171 12.90 -27.81 9.29
N ALA A 172 13.33 -27.69 10.54
CA ALA A 172 13.01 -28.67 11.56
C ALA A 172 11.47 -28.71 11.81
N PRO A 173 10.89 -29.89 11.97
CA PRO A 173 9.51 -30.02 12.42
C PRO A 173 9.35 -29.58 13.86
N HIS A 174 8.17 -29.07 14.22
CA HIS A 174 7.84 -28.71 15.59
C HIS A 174 6.46 -29.27 15.97
N ALA A 175 6.21 -29.37 17.29
CA ALA A 175 4.98 -29.90 17.85
C ALA A 175 4.13 -28.81 18.55
N ALA A 176 4.35 -27.52 18.20
CA ALA A 176 3.56 -26.44 18.75
C ALA A 176 2.11 -26.51 18.24
N ASP A 177 1.15 -26.37 19.14
CA ASP A 177 -0.27 -26.29 18.77
C ASP A 177 -0.50 -25.07 17.86
N SER A 178 -1.50 -25.13 17.00
CA SER A 178 -1.89 -24.04 16.10
C SER A 178 -3.40 -23.94 16.00
N LEU A 179 -3.88 -22.70 15.88
CA LEU A 179 -5.25 -22.44 15.38
C LEU A 179 -5.33 -22.86 13.92
N ALA A 180 -6.54 -23.18 13.44
CA ALA A 180 -6.80 -23.25 12.02
C ALA A 180 -6.82 -21.84 11.41
N LEU A 181 -6.51 -21.71 10.11
CA LEU A 181 -6.51 -20.41 9.44
C LEU A 181 -7.90 -19.74 9.48
N ASP A 182 -8.96 -20.53 9.34
CA ASP A 182 -10.34 -20.04 9.37
C ASP A 182 -10.75 -19.51 10.75
N ASP A 183 -10.12 -19.96 11.83
CA ASP A 183 -10.34 -19.45 13.19
C ASP A 183 -9.93 -17.97 13.33
N LEU A 184 -9.06 -17.47 12.45
CA LEU A 184 -8.67 -16.05 12.42
C LEU A 184 -9.73 -15.15 11.80
N GLN A 185 -10.75 -15.70 11.15
CA GLN A 185 -11.87 -14.97 10.54
C GLN A 185 -11.44 -13.87 9.55
N LEU A 186 -10.37 -14.12 8.81
CA LEU A 186 -9.82 -13.18 7.83
C LEU A 186 -10.55 -13.22 6.48
N ALA A 187 -11.06 -14.39 6.09
CA ALA A 187 -11.81 -14.54 4.86
C ALA A 187 -13.17 -13.84 4.97
N PRO A 188 -13.62 -13.13 3.92
CA PRO A 188 -14.94 -12.52 3.91
C PRO A 188 -16.06 -13.58 4.04
N THR A 189 -17.15 -13.21 4.71
CA THR A 189 -18.36 -14.04 4.78
C THR A 189 -19.30 -13.83 3.59
N LEU A 190 -19.10 -12.79 2.81
CA LEU A 190 -19.83 -12.45 1.59
C LEU A 190 -18.85 -12.42 0.41
N ASP A 191 -19.32 -12.76 -0.77
CA ASP A 191 -18.50 -12.92 -2.00
C ASP A 191 -18.11 -11.59 -2.67
N TRP A 192 -17.85 -10.53 -1.91
CA TRP A 192 -17.49 -9.23 -2.46
C TRP A 192 -16.07 -9.19 -3.03
N ASP A 193 -15.19 -10.08 -2.61
CA ASP A 193 -13.78 -10.14 -3.02
C ASP A 193 -13.52 -11.06 -4.24
N THR A 194 -14.56 -11.65 -4.82
CA THR A 194 -14.43 -12.63 -5.93
C THR A 194 -13.64 -12.07 -7.09
N GLY A 195 -13.90 -10.81 -7.49
CA GLY A 195 -13.19 -10.16 -8.57
C GLY A 195 -11.68 -9.91 -8.30
N PHE A 196 -11.24 -9.89 -7.05
CA PHE A 196 -9.83 -9.70 -6.70
C PHE A 196 -8.98 -10.85 -7.26
N TRP A 197 -9.46 -12.07 -7.15
CA TRP A 197 -8.69 -13.28 -7.46
C TRP A 197 -8.60 -13.61 -8.96
N GLU A 198 -9.32 -12.86 -9.77
CA GLU A 198 -9.11 -12.83 -11.22
C GLU A 198 -7.86 -12.02 -11.61
N HIS A 199 -7.41 -11.12 -10.72
CA HIS A 199 -6.32 -10.19 -10.97
C HIS A 199 -5.08 -10.43 -10.10
N TRP A 200 -5.21 -11.16 -9.00
CA TRP A 200 -4.18 -11.29 -7.98
C TRP A 200 -3.93 -12.73 -7.55
N GLN A 201 -2.66 -13.02 -7.34
CA GLN A 201 -2.18 -14.27 -6.74
C GLN A 201 -1.34 -13.94 -5.50
N PRO A 202 -1.91 -13.89 -4.29
CA PRO A 202 -1.17 -13.69 -3.05
C PRO A 202 -0.13 -14.78 -2.80
N GLY A 203 0.95 -14.41 -2.10
CA GLY A 203 2.05 -15.28 -1.73
C GLY A 203 3.34 -14.99 -2.49
N GLU A 204 4.44 -15.56 -2.01
CA GLU A 204 5.78 -15.33 -2.55
C GLU A 204 5.88 -15.75 -4.04
N ALA A 205 5.27 -16.87 -4.43
CA ALA A 205 5.26 -17.33 -5.81
C ALA A 205 4.53 -16.32 -6.74
N GLY A 206 3.39 -15.77 -6.30
CA GLY A 206 2.68 -14.74 -7.04
C GLY A 206 3.47 -13.44 -7.18
N ALA A 207 4.24 -13.08 -6.15
CA ALA A 207 5.11 -11.91 -6.20
C ALA A 207 6.26 -12.08 -7.21
N LEU A 208 6.89 -13.26 -7.23
CA LEU A 208 7.97 -13.57 -8.18
C LEU A 208 7.45 -13.64 -9.62
N GLU A 209 6.27 -14.19 -9.83
CA GLU A 209 5.62 -14.19 -11.15
C GLU A 209 5.30 -12.76 -11.60
N ALA A 210 4.73 -11.92 -10.73
CA ALA A 210 4.46 -10.52 -11.05
C ALA A 210 5.74 -9.75 -11.42
N LEU A 211 6.86 -10.03 -10.75
CA LEU A 211 8.15 -9.45 -11.09
C LEU A 211 8.61 -9.90 -12.48
N SER A 212 8.56 -11.20 -12.77
CA SER A 212 8.95 -11.76 -14.07
C SER A 212 8.12 -11.18 -15.22
N VAL A 213 6.80 -11.09 -15.03
CA VAL A 213 5.91 -10.48 -16.02
C VAL A 213 6.24 -9.00 -16.25
N PHE A 214 6.61 -8.28 -15.21
CA PHE A 214 7.04 -6.88 -15.33
C PHE A 214 8.35 -6.74 -16.09
N GLU A 215 9.34 -7.57 -15.79
CA GLU A 215 10.66 -7.60 -16.47
C GLU A 215 10.53 -7.86 -17.97
N ASP A 216 9.70 -8.85 -18.33
CA ASP A 216 9.51 -9.27 -19.72
C ASP A 216 8.63 -8.29 -20.52
N GLY A 217 7.78 -7.52 -19.85
CA GLY A 217 6.77 -6.66 -20.48
C GLY A 217 6.92 -5.18 -20.17
N ALA A 218 6.27 -4.74 -19.09
CA ALA A 218 6.04 -3.32 -18.80
C ALA A 218 7.29 -2.54 -18.36
N LEU A 219 8.40 -3.20 -18.07
CA LEU A 219 9.66 -2.52 -17.72
C LEU A 219 10.14 -1.64 -18.88
N ARG A 220 10.11 -2.16 -20.10
CA ARG A 220 10.47 -1.38 -21.30
C ARG A 220 9.35 -0.38 -21.61
N GLY A 221 9.68 0.89 -21.57
CA GLY A 221 8.73 1.99 -21.73
C GLY A 221 7.97 2.34 -20.46
N TYR A 222 8.43 1.87 -19.29
CA TYR A 222 7.81 2.11 -18.00
C TYR A 222 7.56 3.61 -17.74
N ARG A 223 8.54 4.47 -17.99
CA ARG A 223 8.43 5.91 -17.77
C ARG A 223 7.30 6.58 -18.55
N GLU A 224 7.04 6.07 -19.76
CA GLU A 224 6.00 6.62 -20.64
C GLU A 224 4.62 6.01 -20.36
N GLN A 225 4.57 4.73 -20.01
CA GLN A 225 3.33 3.96 -19.92
C GLN A 225 2.76 3.89 -18.51
N ARG A 226 3.58 4.12 -17.48
CA ARG A 226 3.15 4.02 -16.07
C ARG A 226 1.96 4.90 -15.68
N ASP A 227 1.71 5.96 -16.41
CA ASP A 227 0.63 6.91 -16.14
C ASP A 227 -0.64 6.64 -16.97
N LEU A 228 -0.64 5.60 -17.81
CA LEU A 228 -1.76 5.25 -18.69
C LEU A 228 -2.56 4.09 -18.08
N PRO A 229 -3.75 4.35 -17.47
CA PRO A 229 -4.49 3.32 -16.75
C PRO A 229 -5.17 2.29 -17.66
N ASP A 230 -5.29 2.55 -18.97
CA ASP A 230 -5.84 1.61 -19.93
C ASP A 230 -4.87 0.47 -20.31
N ARG A 231 -3.61 0.54 -19.83
CA ARG A 231 -2.53 -0.38 -20.21
C ARG A 231 -1.93 -1.08 -18.98
N VAL A 232 -1.31 -2.23 -19.24
CA VAL A 232 -0.44 -2.91 -18.28
C VAL A 232 0.93 -2.23 -18.32
N GLY A 233 1.05 -1.08 -17.66
CA GLY A 233 2.26 -0.23 -17.64
C GLY A 233 2.96 -0.16 -16.29
N THR A 234 2.54 -0.97 -15.31
CA THR A 234 3.09 -1.01 -13.95
C THR A 234 3.43 -2.43 -13.52
N SER A 235 4.24 -2.57 -12.47
CA SER A 235 4.66 -3.88 -11.97
C SER A 235 3.55 -4.64 -11.23
N ARG A 236 2.57 -3.93 -10.68
CA ARG A 236 1.54 -4.48 -9.79
C ARG A 236 2.11 -5.18 -8.54
N LEU A 237 3.30 -4.79 -8.09
CA LEU A 237 3.98 -5.37 -6.93
C LEU A 237 3.60 -4.72 -5.60
N SER A 238 2.77 -3.67 -5.60
CA SER A 238 2.44 -2.94 -4.37
C SER A 238 1.77 -3.79 -3.27
N PRO A 239 0.83 -4.71 -3.54
CA PRO A 239 0.31 -5.59 -2.51
C PRO A 239 1.38 -6.55 -1.98
N HIS A 240 2.16 -7.14 -2.87
CA HIS A 240 3.24 -8.06 -2.50
C HIS A 240 4.31 -7.39 -1.63
N LEU A 241 4.65 -6.13 -1.93
CA LEU A 241 5.55 -5.32 -1.09
C LEU A 241 4.92 -4.99 0.27
N HIS A 242 3.61 -4.70 0.31
CA HIS A 242 2.90 -4.41 1.56
C HIS A 242 2.89 -5.61 2.50
N PHE A 243 2.53 -6.80 1.99
CA PHE A 243 2.52 -8.03 2.78
C PHE A 243 3.91 -8.67 2.94
N GLY A 244 4.94 -8.08 2.31
CA GLY A 244 6.30 -8.56 2.38
C GLY A 244 6.51 -9.91 1.73
N GLU A 245 5.72 -10.24 0.73
CA GLU A 245 5.84 -11.45 -0.11
C GLU A 245 7.06 -11.39 -1.04
N ILE A 246 7.62 -10.20 -1.23
CA ILE A 246 8.87 -9.94 -1.92
C ILE A 246 9.66 -8.82 -1.24
N ALA A 247 10.96 -8.95 -1.16
CA ALA A 247 11.84 -7.92 -0.64
C ALA A 247 12.07 -6.81 -1.69
N PRO A 248 12.07 -5.51 -1.31
CA PRO A 248 12.35 -4.43 -2.26
C PRO A 248 13.76 -4.53 -2.88
N TRP A 249 14.74 -5.04 -2.16
CA TRP A 249 16.09 -5.25 -2.70
C TRP A 249 16.16 -6.40 -3.71
N ARG A 250 15.30 -7.43 -3.62
CA ARG A 250 15.20 -8.46 -4.66
C ARG A 250 14.75 -7.85 -5.98
N ILE A 251 13.75 -7.00 -5.96
CA ILE A 251 13.29 -6.27 -7.14
C ILE A 251 14.43 -5.41 -7.68
N ALA A 252 15.11 -4.66 -6.82
CA ALA A 252 16.21 -3.79 -7.24
C ALA A 252 17.36 -4.60 -7.87
N HIS A 253 17.77 -5.75 -7.28
CA HIS A 253 18.77 -6.64 -7.87
C HIS A 253 18.37 -7.18 -9.24
N ALA A 254 17.12 -7.63 -9.38
CA ALA A 254 16.60 -8.13 -10.64
C ALA A 254 16.67 -7.07 -11.74
N LEU A 255 16.22 -5.84 -11.45
CA LEU A 255 16.24 -4.74 -12.41
C LEU A 255 17.67 -4.26 -12.72
N GLU A 256 18.56 -4.19 -11.72
CA GLU A 256 19.97 -3.85 -11.95
C GLU A 256 20.66 -4.85 -12.90
N GLY A 257 20.28 -6.14 -12.82
CA GLY A 257 20.76 -7.17 -13.75
C GLY A 257 20.29 -7.01 -15.19
N LEU A 258 19.26 -6.20 -15.43
CA LEU A 258 18.69 -5.93 -16.77
C LEU A 258 19.13 -4.58 -17.37
N ARG A 259 20.09 -3.89 -16.73
CA ARG A 259 20.56 -2.60 -17.22
C ARG A 259 21.17 -2.70 -18.60
N SER A 260 20.76 -1.79 -19.47
CA SER A 260 21.27 -1.61 -20.82
C SER A 260 20.88 -0.22 -21.33
N ALA A 261 21.48 0.23 -22.42
CA ALA A 261 21.13 1.52 -23.04
C ALA A 261 19.64 1.70 -23.36
N GLY A 262 18.89 0.60 -23.51
CA GLY A 262 17.45 0.62 -23.76
C GLY A 262 16.55 0.50 -22.53
N THR A 263 17.10 0.28 -21.33
CA THR A 263 16.34 0.05 -20.10
C THR A 263 16.73 0.93 -18.93
N ASP A 264 17.93 1.54 -18.94
CA ASP A 264 18.47 2.30 -17.81
C ASP A 264 17.53 3.37 -17.28
N ALA A 265 16.94 4.17 -18.17
CA ALA A 265 16.05 5.25 -17.78
C ALA A 265 14.72 4.72 -17.17
N ASP A 266 14.22 3.60 -17.64
CA ASP A 266 13.03 2.94 -17.12
C ASP A 266 13.30 2.31 -15.74
N ILE A 267 14.47 1.66 -15.60
CA ILE A 267 14.92 1.09 -14.31
C ILE A 267 15.08 2.20 -13.28
N ASP A 268 15.77 3.28 -13.60
CA ASP A 268 15.91 4.44 -12.70
C ASP A 268 14.55 5.02 -12.32
N GLY A 269 13.63 5.10 -13.28
CA GLY A 269 12.27 5.53 -13.06
C GLY A 269 11.52 4.62 -12.08
N TYR A 270 11.72 3.31 -12.17
CA TYR A 270 11.10 2.35 -11.27
C TYR A 270 11.77 2.35 -9.88
N LEU A 271 13.09 2.30 -9.79
CA LEU A 271 13.82 2.35 -8.51
C LEU A 271 13.47 3.61 -7.73
N ARG A 272 13.24 4.72 -8.43
CA ARG A 272 12.72 5.95 -7.82
C ARG A 272 11.35 5.74 -7.15
N GLN A 273 10.50 4.81 -7.64
CA GLN A 273 9.22 4.51 -6.97
C GLN A 273 9.43 3.70 -5.68
N LEU A 274 10.40 2.79 -5.65
CA LEU A 274 10.82 2.15 -4.40
C LEU A 274 11.37 3.21 -3.42
N GLY A 275 12.09 4.21 -3.92
CA GLY A 275 12.52 5.37 -3.13
C GLY A 275 11.36 6.18 -2.55
N TRP A 276 10.29 6.42 -3.31
CA TRP A 276 9.07 7.07 -2.82
C TRP A 276 8.40 6.25 -1.71
N ARG A 277 8.39 4.93 -1.84
CA ARG A 277 7.88 4.03 -0.79
C ARG A 277 8.70 4.19 0.50
N ASP A 278 10.01 4.13 0.43
CA ASP A 278 10.87 4.32 1.61
C ASP A 278 10.73 5.73 2.20
N PHE A 279 10.59 6.75 1.36
CA PHE A 279 10.34 8.12 1.80
C PHE A 279 9.02 8.25 2.57
N ALA A 280 7.98 7.53 2.17
CA ALA A 280 6.73 7.50 2.93
C ALA A 280 6.94 6.93 4.34
N TYR A 281 7.73 5.88 4.50
CA TYR A 281 8.10 5.33 5.81
C TYR A 281 9.01 6.26 6.61
N HIS A 282 9.93 6.96 5.94
CA HIS A 282 10.73 8.02 6.56
C HIS A 282 9.84 9.11 7.17
N LEU A 283 8.83 9.58 6.42
CA LEU A 283 7.87 10.56 6.90
C LEU A 283 7.02 10.02 8.06
N LEU A 284 6.53 8.79 7.94
CA LEU A 284 5.70 8.18 8.99
C LEU A 284 6.48 8.02 10.31
N HIS A 285 7.74 7.60 10.23
CA HIS A 285 8.59 7.44 11.41
C HIS A 285 8.87 8.77 12.10
N HIS A 286 9.29 9.79 11.35
CA HIS A 286 9.66 11.09 11.89
C HIS A 286 8.45 11.98 12.25
N PHE A 287 7.30 11.72 11.61
CA PHE A 287 6.06 12.47 11.81
C PHE A 287 4.89 11.53 12.09
N PRO A 288 4.90 10.83 13.24
CA PRO A 288 3.97 9.72 13.54
C PRO A 288 2.50 10.13 13.69
N LYS A 289 2.22 11.44 13.76
CA LYS A 289 0.84 11.96 13.82
C LYS A 289 0.20 12.15 12.43
N THR A 290 0.96 12.00 11.36
CA THR A 290 0.47 12.23 9.98
C THR A 290 -0.67 11.32 9.53
N PRO A 291 -0.85 10.10 10.01
CA PRO A 291 -2.04 9.30 9.64
C PRO A 291 -3.38 9.96 9.99
N THR A 292 -3.43 10.86 10.96
CA THR A 292 -4.67 11.52 11.40
C THR A 292 -4.59 13.05 11.40
N GLY A 293 -3.39 13.63 11.25
CA GLY A 293 -3.17 15.06 11.27
C GLY A 293 -2.33 15.56 10.09
N ASN A 294 -2.48 16.81 9.73
CA ASN A 294 -1.72 17.41 8.64
C ASN A 294 -0.24 17.52 8.98
N LEU A 295 0.66 17.18 8.04
CA LEU A 295 2.08 17.44 8.19
C LEU A 295 2.37 18.95 8.21
N ASN A 296 1.66 19.72 7.37
CA ASN A 296 1.72 21.17 7.35
C ASN A 296 0.59 21.75 8.23
N PRO A 297 0.89 22.30 9.43
CA PRO A 297 -0.12 22.76 10.38
C PRO A 297 -0.92 23.98 9.88
N ARG A 298 -0.48 24.67 8.83
CA ARG A 298 -1.26 25.77 8.22
C ARG A 298 -2.61 25.29 7.71
N PHE A 299 -2.71 24.01 7.31
CA PHE A 299 -3.94 23.40 6.84
C PHE A 299 -4.90 22.95 7.95
N ASP A 300 -4.53 23.04 9.21
CA ASP A 300 -5.44 22.73 10.33
C ASP A 300 -6.62 23.72 10.39
N ARG A 301 -6.47 24.89 9.77
CA ARG A 301 -7.53 25.89 9.62
C ARG A 301 -8.21 25.90 8.26
N PHE A 302 -7.86 24.94 7.40
CA PHE A 302 -8.50 24.86 6.08
C PHE A 302 -9.99 24.58 6.24
N PRO A 303 -10.88 25.39 5.63
CA PRO A 303 -12.33 25.24 5.81
C PRO A 303 -12.87 24.09 4.94
N TRP A 304 -12.65 22.86 5.40
CA TRP A 304 -13.22 21.67 4.79
C TRP A 304 -14.74 21.76 4.79
N ALA A 305 -15.38 21.30 3.73
CA ALA A 305 -16.83 21.10 3.72
C ALA A 305 -17.16 19.81 4.46
N THR A 306 -18.38 19.74 4.99
CA THR A 306 -18.95 18.49 5.50
C THR A 306 -19.84 17.90 4.42
N PRO A 307 -19.37 16.92 3.62
CA PRO A 307 -20.21 16.27 2.63
C PRO A 307 -21.35 15.53 3.32
N SER A 308 -22.50 15.43 2.65
CA SER A 308 -23.58 14.58 3.13
C SER A 308 -23.19 13.10 3.01
N ASP A 309 -23.83 12.24 3.79
CA ASP A 309 -23.63 10.77 3.69
C ASP A 309 -23.94 10.28 2.28
N ALA A 310 -24.94 10.85 1.61
CA ALA A 310 -25.27 10.55 0.22
C ALA A 310 -24.13 10.87 -0.75
N GLN A 311 -23.50 12.06 -0.60
CA GLN A 311 -22.38 12.46 -1.45
C GLN A 311 -21.15 11.55 -1.23
N LEU A 312 -20.84 11.20 0.02
CA LEU A 312 -19.76 10.25 0.31
C LEU A 312 -20.05 8.87 -0.26
N HIS A 313 -21.29 8.41 -0.13
CA HIS A 313 -21.72 7.12 -0.64
C HIS A 313 -21.69 7.05 -2.17
N ASP A 314 -22.12 8.11 -2.86
CA ASP A 314 -22.04 8.21 -4.31
C ASP A 314 -20.57 8.22 -4.77
N TRP A 315 -19.69 8.92 -4.04
CA TRP A 315 -18.24 8.88 -4.32
C TRP A 315 -17.70 7.46 -4.12
N GLN A 316 -17.96 6.82 -2.99
CA GLN A 316 -17.50 5.46 -2.69
C GLN A 316 -17.94 4.43 -3.74
N ARG A 317 -19.14 4.58 -4.28
CA ARG A 317 -19.71 3.68 -5.29
C ARG A 317 -19.30 3.97 -6.73
N GLY A 318 -18.58 5.06 -6.98
CA GLY A 318 -18.28 5.48 -8.35
C GLY A 318 -19.55 5.92 -9.10
N ASN A 319 -20.33 6.79 -8.47
CA ASN A 319 -21.57 7.35 -8.97
C ASN A 319 -21.59 8.89 -8.87
N THR A 320 -20.42 9.48 -9.08
CA THR A 320 -20.24 10.94 -8.96
C THR A 320 -20.72 11.73 -10.17
N GLY A 321 -20.98 11.07 -11.29
CA GLY A 321 -21.25 11.71 -12.58
C GLY A 321 -19.99 12.20 -13.28
N VAL A 322 -18.80 11.92 -12.75
CA VAL A 322 -17.51 12.24 -13.38
C VAL A 322 -16.82 10.94 -13.78
N PRO A 323 -16.82 10.57 -15.08
CA PRO A 323 -16.51 9.22 -15.53
C PRO A 323 -15.15 8.66 -15.10
N ILE A 324 -14.08 9.46 -15.12
CA ILE A 324 -12.74 8.98 -14.69
C ILE A 324 -12.68 8.70 -13.19
N VAL A 325 -13.42 9.47 -12.38
CA VAL A 325 -13.54 9.26 -10.93
C VAL A 325 -14.35 8.00 -10.67
N ASP A 326 -15.48 7.85 -11.35
CA ASP A 326 -16.35 6.68 -11.22
C ASP A 326 -15.64 5.40 -11.67
N ALA A 327 -14.91 5.46 -12.78
CA ALA A 327 -14.10 4.35 -13.27
C ALA A 327 -13.07 3.89 -12.22
N GLY A 328 -12.37 4.82 -11.59
CA GLY A 328 -11.39 4.51 -10.55
C GLY A 328 -11.99 3.83 -9.32
N LEU A 329 -13.13 4.33 -8.84
CA LEU A 329 -13.79 3.77 -7.64
C LEU A 329 -14.46 2.43 -7.93
N ARG A 330 -14.93 2.19 -9.16
CA ARG A 330 -15.46 0.89 -9.58
C ARG A 330 -14.33 -0.13 -9.80
N GLU A 331 -13.18 0.26 -10.37
CA GLU A 331 -11.98 -0.58 -10.41
C GLU A 331 -11.59 -1.01 -9.01
N LEU A 332 -11.51 -0.05 -8.06
CA LEU A 332 -11.17 -0.31 -6.67
C LEU A 332 -12.09 -1.35 -6.05
N TRP A 333 -13.40 -1.17 -6.17
CA TRP A 333 -14.37 -2.09 -5.59
C TRP A 333 -14.28 -3.50 -6.19
N HIS A 334 -14.06 -3.59 -7.50
CA HIS A 334 -14.06 -4.86 -8.22
C HIS A 334 -12.75 -5.64 -8.06
N THR A 335 -11.62 -4.93 -7.96
CA THR A 335 -10.28 -5.55 -8.00
C THR A 335 -9.46 -5.39 -6.72
N GLY A 336 -9.92 -4.57 -5.78
CA GLY A 336 -9.14 -4.17 -4.60
C GLY A 336 -7.96 -3.25 -4.95
N TYR A 337 -7.91 -2.68 -6.16
CA TYR A 337 -6.81 -1.88 -6.66
C TYR A 337 -7.31 -0.68 -7.47
N MET A 338 -6.53 0.37 -7.49
CA MET A 338 -6.74 1.51 -8.38
C MET A 338 -5.39 1.96 -8.93
N HIS A 339 -5.32 2.20 -10.22
CA HIS A 339 -4.12 2.72 -10.87
C HIS A 339 -3.66 4.03 -10.23
N ASN A 340 -2.34 4.21 -9.99
CA ASN A 340 -1.83 5.36 -9.23
C ASN A 340 -2.27 6.72 -9.79
N ARG A 341 -2.24 6.90 -11.11
CA ARG A 341 -2.71 8.17 -11.72
C ARG A 341 -4.16 8.43 -11.39
N VAL A 342 -4.98 7.41 -11.38
CA VAL A 342 -6.41 7.51 -11.08
C VAL A 342 -6.63 7.78 -9.59
N ARG A 343 -5.83 7.18 -8.68
CA ARG A 343 -5.86 7.52 -7.24
C ARG A 343 -5.67 9.02 -7.01
N MET A 344 -4.75 9.64 -7.74
CA MET A 344 -4.51 11.09 -7.64
C MET A 344 -5.72 11.91 -8.11
N ILE A 345 -6.38 11.50 -9.20
CA ILE A 345 -7.56 12.18 -9.75
C ILE A 345 -8.75 12.03 -8.81
N VAL A 346 -9.00 10.81 -8.33
CA VAL A 346 -10.10 10.48 -7.40
C VAL A 346 -9.93 11.22 -6.06
N ALA A 347 -8.71 11.24 -5.53
CA ALA A 347 -8.40 11.95 -4.29
C ALA A 347 -8.53 13.48 -4.46
N SER A 348 -8.05 14.01 -5.58
CA SER A 348 -8.20 15.44 -5.90
C SER A 348 -9.66 15.85 -6.00
N TYR A 349 -10.51 15.02 -6.61
CA TYR A 349 -11.94 15.31 -6.70
C TYR A 349 -12.59 15.39 -5.30
N LEU A 350 -12.31 14.42 -4.44
CA LEU A 350 -12.82 14.42 -3.06
C LEU A 350 -12.35 15.65 -2.27
N CYS A 351 -11.05 15.92 -2.27
CA CYS A 351 -10.45 16.97 -1.43
C CYS A 351 -10.70 18.39 -1.97
N LYS A 352 -10.81 18.55 -3.29
CA LYS A 352 -10.85 19.87 -3.92
C LYS A 352 -12.25 20.23 -4.41
N HIS A 353 -12.92 19.38 -5.18
CA HIS A 353 -14.25 19.67 -5.69
C HIS A 353 -15.32 19.50 -4.61
N LEU A 354 -15.32 18.39 -3.89
CA LEU A 354 -16.22 18.19 -2.76
C LEU A 354 -15.73 18.88 -1.48
N ARG A 355 -14.47 19.28 -1.40
CA ARG A 355 -13.79 19.85 -0.22
C ARG A 355 -13.94 18.98 1.03
N ALA A 356 -14.14 17.69 0.85
CA ALA A 356 -14.17 16.74 1.96
C ALA A 356 -12.77 16.55 2.55
N HIS A 357 -12.69 16.40 3.86
CA HIS A 357 -11.42 16.14 4.52
C HIS A 357 -10.80 14.85 3.97
N TRP A 358 -9.49 14.87 3.72
CA TRP A 358 -8.76 13.76 3.11
C TRP A 358 -8.88 12.43 3.88
N LEU A 359 -9.12 12.47 5.19
CA LEU A 359 -9.33 11.26 6.01
C LEU A 359 -10.53 10.42 5.55
N HIS A 360 -11.59 11.01 5.00
CA HIS A 360 -12.71 10.22 4.46
C HIS A 360 -12.22 9.26 3.36
N GLY A 361 -11.42 9.79 2.45
CA GLY A 361 -10.86 8.99 1.38
C GLY A 361 -9.77 8.03 1.85
N ALA A 362 -8.89 8.48 2.76
CA ALA A 362 -7.83 7.64 3.32
C ALA A 362 -8.39 6.41 4.04
N ARG A 363 -9.49 6.56 4.79
CA ARG A 363 -10.19 5.44 5.48
C ARG A 363 -10.88 4.51 4.49
N TRP A 364 -11.49 5.05 3.44
CA TRP A 364 -12.09 4.23 2.39
C TRP A 364 -11.05 3.40 1.63
N PHE A 365 -9.93 4.01 1.26
CA PHE A 365 -8.81 3.30 0.64
C PHE A 365 -8.21 2.25 1.58
N TRP A 366 -8.10 2.56 2.87
CA TRP A 366 -7.60 1.63 3.87
C TRP A 366 -8.42 0.34 3.94
N ASP A 367 -9.73 0.45 3.84
CA ASP A 367 -10.63 -0.70 3.89
C ASP A 367 -10.72 -1.49 2.58
N THR A 368 -10.56 -0.82 1.44
CA THR A 368 -10.87 -1.38 0.12
C THR A 368 -9.67 -1.73 -0.74
N LEU A 369 -8.47 -1.22 -0.46
CA LEU A 369 -7.25 -1.53 -1.20
C LEU A 369 -6.56 -2.77 -0.66
N VAL A 370 -6.16 -3.68 -1.56
CA VAL A 370 -5.28 -4.83 -1.24
C VAL A 370 -3.83 -4.40 -0.94
N ASP A 371 -3.43 -3.22 -1.37
CA ASP A 371 -2.14 -2.62 -1.08
C ASP A 371 -2.20 -1.48 -0.06
N ALA A 372 -3.20 -1.48 0.82
CA ALA A 372 -3.37 -0.47 1.85
C ALA A 372 -2.18 -0.47 2.83
N ASP A 373 -1.25 0.44 2.60
CA ASP A 373 -0.04 0.67 3.39
C ASP A 373 -0.14 2.01 4.09
N LEU A 374 0.02 2.06 5.42
CA LEU A 374 -0.27 3.27 6.19
C LEU A 374 0.64 4.44 5.80
N ALA A 375 1.92 4.17 5.57
CA ALA A 375 2.87 5.20 5.17
C ALA A 375 2.52 5.80 3.80
N ASN A 376 2.30 4.92 2.81
CA ASN A 376 2.01 5.33 1.43
C ASN A 376 0.62 5.93 1.29
N ASN A 377 -0.39 5.35 1.95
CA ASN A 377 -1.75 5.89 1.93
C ASN A 377 -1.80 7.30 2.54
N THR A 378 -1.17 7.48 3.70
CA THR A 378 -1.06 8.79 4.37
C THR A 378 -0.35 9.82 3.50
N MET A 379 0.84 9.48 3.00
CA MET A 379 1.62 10.38 2.16
C MET A 379 0.86 10.75 0.88
N GLY A 380 0.27 9.78 0.20
CA GLY A 380 -0.46 10.00 -1.05
C GLY A 380 -1.67 10.90 -0.87
N TRP A 381 -2.50 10.67 0.14
CA TRP A 381 -3.65 11.52 0.43
C TRP A 381 -3.27 12.94 0.81
N GLN A 382 -2.27 13.11 1.67
CA GLN A 382 -1.81 14.45 2.05
C GLN A 382 -1.09 15.19 0.92
N TRP A 383 -0.38 14.47 0.04
CA TRP A 383 0.21 15.07 -1.15
C TRP A 383 -0.87 15.67 -2.06
N VAL A 384 -1.94 14.93 -2.34
CA VAL A 384 -3.05 15.41 -3.17
C VAL A 384 -3.83 16.52 -2.47
N ALA A 385 -4.08 16.39 -1.17
CA ALA A 385 -4.76 17.42 -0.38
C ALA A 385 -3.96 18.73 -0.30
N GLY A 386 -2.63 18.66 -0.45
CA GLY A 386 -1.73 19.81 -0.30
C GLY A 386 -1.21 19.99 1.12
N THR A 387 -1.56 19.08 2.05
CA THR A 387 -1.26 19.16 3.48
C THR A 387 0.02 18.45 3.88
N GLY A 388 0.64 17.70 2.96
CA GLY A 388 1.76 16.79 3.20
C GLY A 388 3.11 17.31 2.74
N ALA A 389 4.09 16.40 2.81
CA ALA A 389 5.43 16.61 2.33
C ALA A 389 5.46 16.65 0.79
N ASP A 390 6.42 17.40 0.25
CA ASP A 390 6.64 17.53 -1.20
C ASP A 390 5.38 17.93 -1.99
N ALA A 391 4.39 18.47 -1.30
CA ALA A 391 3.22 19.04 -1.95
C ALA A 391 3.66 20.20 -2.85
N ALA A 392 2.99 20.38 -3.97
CA ALA A 392 3.31 21.43 -4.93
C ALA A 392 3.36 22.80 -4.22
N PRO A 393 4.25 23.73 -4.65
CA PRO A 393 4.41 25.04 -4.00
C PRO A 393 3.15 25.89 -4.08
N TYR A 394 2.15 25.50 -4.84
CA TYR A 394 0.85 26.10 -4.96
C TYR A 394 -0.25 25.04 -4.86
N PHE A 395 -1.41 25.48 -4.39
CA PHE A 395 -2.59 24.63 -4.23
C PHE A 395 -3.12 24.18 -5.58
N ARG A 396 -2.89 22.91 -5.93
CA ARG A 396 -3.27 22.35 -7.22
C ARG A 396 -4.66 21.72 -7.18
N VAL A 397 -5.50 22.09 -8.12
CA VAL A 397 -6.81 21.46 -8.36
C VAL A 397 -6.76 20.78 -9.72
N PHE A 398 -6.87 19.45 -9.78
CA PHE A 398 -6.95 18.73 -11.05
C PHE A 398 -8.34 18.90 -11.66
N ASN A 399 -8.40 19.24 -12.94
CA ASN A 399 -9.62 19.10 -13.69
C ASN A 399 -9.75 17.63 -14.15
N PRO A 400 -10.73 16.85 -13.67
CA PRO A 400 -10.80 15.43 -13.97
C PRO A 400 -11.05 15.13 -15.45
N VAL A 401 -11.74 16.03 -16.19
CA VAL A 401 -11.96 15.89 -17.63
C VAL A 401 -10.64 15.98 -18.39
N THR A 402 -9.86 17.04 -18.15
CA THR A 402 -8.53 17.22 -18.79
C THR A 402 -7.54 16.12 -18.40
N GLN A 403 -7.61 15.63 -17.16
CA GLN A 403 -6.79 14.51 -16.73
C GLN A 403 -7.17 13.23 -17.49
N ALA A 404 -8.47 12.97 -17.68
CA ALA A 404 -8.95 11.82 -18.44
C ALA A 404 -8.54 11.91 -19.91
N GLU A 405 -8.71 13.05 -20.56
CA GLU A 405 -8.28 13.29 -21.94
C GLU A 405 -6.78 13.04 -22.12
N LYS A 406 -5.97 13.41 -21.13
CA LYS A 406 -4.51 13.24 -21.17
C LYS A 406 -4.07 11.79 -20.95
N PHE A 407 -4.63 11.10 -19.96
CA PHE A 407 -4.12 9.80 -19.49
C PHE A 407 -4.96 8.60 -19.98
N ASP A 408 -6.17 8.84 -20.48
CA ASP A 408 -7.05 7.85 -21.13
C ASP A 408 -7.63 8.39 -22.44
N PRO A 409 -6.77 8.82 -23.40
CA PRO A 409 -7.21 9.64 -24.55
C PRO A 409 -8.24 8.96 -25.46
N GLN A 410 -8.36 7.64 -25.40
CA GLN A 410 -9.37 6.86 -26.12
C GLN A 410 -10.55 6.44 -25.24
N ALA A 411 -10.61 6.93 -24.00
CA ALA A 411 -11.60 6.57 -22.99
C ALA A 411 -11.78 5.04 -22.84
N ARG A 412 -10.68 4.27 -22.96
CA ARG A 412 -10.70 2.80 -22.83
C ARG A 412 -10.84 2.37 -21.38
N TYR A 413 -10.12 3.04 -20.48
CA TYR A 413 -10.22 2.81 -19.05
C TYR A 413 -11.62 3.16 -18.54
N ILE A 414 -12.13 4.34 -18.93
CA ILE A 414 -13.51 4.75 -18.62
C ILE A 414 -14.50 3.70 -19.13
N SER A 415 -14.40 3.28 -20.40
CA SER A 415 -15.34 2.31 -20.97
C SER A 415 -15.27 0.93 -20.35
N ARG A 416 -14.13 0.54 -19.82
CA ARG A 416 -13.97 -0.73 -19.08
C ARG A 416 -14.73 -0.73 -17.76
N TRP A 417 -14.62 0.35 -16.99
CA TRP A 417 -15.15 0.41 -15.63
C TRP A 417 -16.51 1.14 -15.52
N VAL A 418 -16.87 1.86 -16.58
CA VAL A 418 -18.19 2.53 -16.75
C VAL A 418 -18.76 2.09 -18.10
N PRO A 419 -19.08 0.79 -18.26
CA PRO A 419 -19.44 0.23 -19.57
C PRO A 419 -20.72 0.83 -20.15
N GLU A 420 -21.61 1.38 -19.33
CA GLU A 420 -22.80 2.09 -19.79
C GLU A 420 -22.49 3.31 -20.69
N LEU A 421 -21.29 3.89 -20.54
CA LEU A 421 -20.85 5.02 -21.39
C LEU A 421 -20.18 4.58 -22.69
N ALA A 422 -19.92 3.28 -22.88
CA ALA A 422 -19.15 2.78 -24.03
C ALA A 422 -19.83 3.05 -25.40
N ALA A 423 -21.14 3.21 -25.42
CA ALA A 423 -21.90 3.54 -26.63
C ALA A 423 -21.80 5.02 -27.05
N LEU A 424 -21.33 5.91 -26.15
CA LEU A 424 -21.14 7.31 -26.48
C LEU A 424 -19.88 7.53 -27.35
N PRO A 425 -19.83 8.57 -28.18
CA PRO A 425 -18.60 9.01 -28.82
C PRO A 425 -17.50 9.29 -27.77
N VAL A 426 -16.23 9.04 -28.11
CA VAL A 426 -15.09 9.14 -27.16
C VAL A 426 -15.08 10.48 -26.40
N LYS A 427 -15.25 11.60 -27.10
CA LYS A 427 -15.28 12.93 -26.46
C LYS A 427 -16.42 13.10 -25.46
N ALA A 428 -17.57 12.51 -25.74
CA ALA A 428 -18.71 12.58 -24.82
C ALA A 428 -18.54 11.72 -23.57
N ARG A 429 -17.69 10.68 -23.62
CA ARG A 429 -17.38 9.86 -22.44
C ARG A 429 -16.60 10.57 -21.35
N PHE A 430 -15.88 11.66 -21.67
CA PHE A 430 -15.13 12.43 -20.68
C PHE A 430 -16.01 13.36 -19.86
N ALA A 431 -17.08 13.92 -20.47
CA ALA A 431 -18.00 14.88 -19.87
C ALA A 431 -19.42 14.67 -20.38
N PRO A 432 -20.09 13.55 -20.06
CA PRO A 432 -21.38 13.19 -20.67
C PRO A 432 -22.50 14.17 -20.34
N TRP A 433 -22.43 14.90 -19.22
CA TRP A 433 -23.39 15.94 -18.87
C TRP A 433 -23.42 17.13 -19.85
N GLN A 434 -22.38 17.30 -20.65
CA GLN A 434 -22.34 18.28 -21.74
C GLN A 434 -23.08 17.80 -22.99
N HIS A 435 -23.51 16.53 -23.02
CA HIS A 435 -24.21 15.88 -24.10
C HIS A 435 -25.50 15.20 -23.62
N PRO A 436 -26.44 15.95 -22.98
CA PRO A 436 -27.57 15.36 -22.26
C PRO A 436 -28.46 14.46 -23.11
N LEU A 437 -28.65 14.79 -24.39
CA LEU A 437 -29.46 13.97 -25.30
C LEU A 437 -28.80 12.61 -25.59
N LEU A 438 -27.50 12.62 -25.82
CA LEU A 438 -26.73 11.38 -26.03
C LEU A 438 -26.72 10.52 -24.75
N LEU A 439 -26.52 11.17 -23.60
CA LEU A 439 -26.53 10.49 -22.32
C LEU A 439 -27.89 9.83 -22.06
N ALA A 440 -28.96 10.55 -22.22
CA ALA A 440 -30.33 10.04 -22.04
C ALA A 440 -30.67 8.91 -23.02
N ALA A 441 -30.16 8.97 -24.25
CA ALA A 441 -30.41 7.93 -25.26
C ALA A 441 -29.61 6.64 -25.05
N HIS A 442 -28.37 6.73 -24.57
CA HIS A 442 -27.44 5.61 -24.54
C HIS A 442 -27.05 5.12 -23.14
N ALA A 443 -27.15 5.98 -22.11
CA ALA A 443 -26.79 5.65 -20.74
C ALA A 443 -27.76 6.32 -19.73
N PRO A 444 -29.07 6.07 -19.80
CA PRO A 444 -30.07 6.75 -18.97
C PRO A 444 -29.91 6.47 -17.47
N GLY A 445 -29.20 5.39 -17.10
CA GLY A 445 -28.91 5.05 -15.70
C GLY A 445 -27.67 5.71 -15.12
N TYR A 446 -26.86 6.40 -15.93
CA TYR A 446 -25.71 7.15 -15.45
C TYR A 446 -26.13 8.54 -14.94
N PRO A 447 -25.48 9.10 -13.88
CA PRO A 447 -25.85 10.41 -13.35
C PRO A 447 -25.88 11.49 -14.45
N PRO A 448 -26.95 12.27 -14.53
CA PRO A 448 -27.09 13.29 -15.58
C PRO A 448 -26.18 14.50 -15.40
N THR A 449 -25.69 14.72 -14.17
CA THR A 449 -24.78 15.82 -13.81
C THR A 449 -23.79 15.34 -12.75
N PRO A 450 -22.59 15.94 -12.68
CA PRO A 450 -21.68 15.73 -11.56
C PRO A 450 -22.30 16.10 -10.20
N LEU A 451 -21.85 15.46 -9.11
CA LEU A 451 -22.27 15.80 -7.73
C LEU A 451 -22.04 17.27 -7.38
N VAL A 452 -21.04 17.88 -8.00
CA VAL A 452 -20.73 19.31 -7.88
C VAL A 452 -20.29 19.82 -9.25
N ASP A 453 -20.71 21.03 -9.61
CA ASP A 453 -20.17 21.70 -10.79
C ASP A 453 -18.66 21.87 -10.66
N LEU A 454 -17.90 21.40 -11.67
CA LEU A 454 -16.44 21.33 -11.57
C LEU A 454 -15.78 22.72 -11.47
N ALA A 455 -16.34 23.74 -12.18
CA ALA A 455 -15.81 25.09 -12.10
C ALA A 455 -16.11 25.73 -10.74
N ALA A 456 -17.34 25.61 -10.27
CA ALA A 456 -17.75 26.11 -8.96
C ALA A 456 -16.98 25.43 -7.82
N GLY A 457 -16.78 24.12 -7.89
CA GLY A 457 -15.99 23.35 -6.91
C GLY A 457 -14.53 23.79 -6.86
N ARG A 458 -13.91 23.99 -8.03
CA ARG A 458 -12.54 24.52 -8.14
C ARG A 458 -12.43 25.91 -7.52
N ASP A 459 -13.34 26.82 -7.85
CA ASP A 459 -13.29 28.21 -7.36
C ASP A 459 -13.51 28.27 -5.84
N ALA A 460 -14.41 27.42 -5.31
CA ALA A 460 -14.63 27.28 -3.88
C ALA A 460 -13.38 26.73 -3.16
N ALA A 461 -12.66 25.76 -3.74
CA ALA A 461 -11.42 25.25 -3.19
C ALA A 461 -10.32 26.30 -3.14
N LEU A 462 -10.16 27.10 -4.19
CA LEU A 462 -9.18 28.19 -4.26
C LEU A 462 -9.52 29.31 -3.26
N ALA A 463 -10.82 29.63 -3.09
CA ALA A 463 -11.28 30.58 -2.08
C ALA A 463 -10.97 30.08 -0.65
N ALA A 464 -11.27 28.82 -0.36
CA ALA A 464 -10.95 28.17 0.92
C ALA A 464 -9.44 28.19 1.22
N TYR A 465 -8.61 27.94 0.20
CA TYR A 465 -7.15 28.00 0.34
C TYR A 465 -6.66 29.42 0.71
N ARG A 466 -7.18 30.44 0.05
CA ARG A 466 -6.85 31.84 0.40
C ARG A 466 -7.29 32.21 1.83
N GLN A 467 -8.45 31.72 2.26
CA GLN A 467 -8.97 31.98 3.62
C GLN A 467 -8.15 31.29 4.70
N SER A 468 -7.57 30.11 4.41
CA SER A 468 -6.80 29.34 5.39
C SER A 468 -5.46 30.00 5.76
N GLY A 469 -4.98 30.97 4.99
CA GLY A 469 -3.65 31.56 5.18
C GLY A 469 -2.49 30.56 4.90
N ALA A 470 -2.78 29.48 4.18
CA ALA A 470 -1.79 28.46 3.83
C ALA A 470 -0.99 28.81 2.57
N GLY A 471 -1.35 29.90 1.88
CA GLY A 471 -0.70 30.42 0.68
C GLY A 471 0.56 31.22 0.96
#